data_4d1ebcad25b8d2042599a44601166a52
#
_entry.id   4d1ebcad25b8d2042599a44601166a52
#
_cell.length_a   1.000
_cell.length_b   1.000
_cell.length_c   1.000
_cell.angle_alpha   90.00
_cell.angle_beta   90.00
_cell.angle_gamma   90.00
#
_symmetry.space_group_name_H-M   'P 1'
#
loop_
_entity.id
_entity.type
_entity.pdbx_description
1 polymer ?
#
loop_
_entity_poly.entity_id
_entity_poly.type
_entity_poly.pdbx_seq_one_letter_code
_entity_poly.pdbx_strand_id
1 'polypeptide(L)'
;MVVFLLAASAFGFFVAANFKEHLSIGATAYEGTCRAVTLSEANRTKHYQRVLTRFSDGKKVMLYLPLSGECPQIGDTLQLPRATIVPTERQSQASYRHFLMSKGACGVCYPYTYRLYKAQHSTSVRRFALSVRDRLLRRVDSLIESEQSRAIIYSVCFGYRNESREVADKFRTVGAAHIMAVSGLHLGIVVYFVWFLLAPLISSARQRRWLSIVVIAVAWIFALLTGLSTPTIRAAFMLTLYEIADVWGVSRDRINVLAFSAFVLLAIHPGFLFDIGFQLSYMAILSIALFYPLFYKTGRARLRKNPLISYLYGLVALSISAQVLTIPLILYHFGSTSLWALWSNIPLVILSGALIPLVLITVLFIPSGVLFSTLGAVIAWLCNVILEVIESFLQMGGGMLRVHITLGGMMALYLMVAALYQAVLILHHRVDGYEALYGSEKRLKESIRVPRNFMKPAYLDGLTSGSQPPLSIK
;
A
#
# COMPACT_ATOMS: atom_id res chain seq x y z
N MET A 1 10.09 -20.67 6.49
CA MET A 1 9.40 -19.74 5.57
C MET A 1 8.32 -20.46 4.75
N VAL A 2 8.64 -21.40 3.85
CA VAL A 2 7.67 -22.10 2.99
C VAL A 2 6.58 -22.81 3.80
N VAL A 3 6.94 -23.53 4.86
CA VAL A 3 5.99 -24.21 5.76
C VAL A 3 5.04 -23.24 6.44
N PHE A 4 5.54 -22.05 6.86
CA PHE A 4 4.69 -21.03 7.48
C PHE A 4 3.73 -20.39 6.46
N LEU A 5 4.17 -20.11 5.23
CA LEU A 5 3.32 -19.63 4.15
C LEU A 5 2.26 -20.66 3.77
N LEU A 6 2.60 -21.94 3.70
CA LEU A 6 1.66 -23.03 3.44
C LEU A 6 0.66 -23.19 4.60
N ALA A 7 1.12 -23.13 5.84
CA ALA A 7 0.25 -23.19 7.02
C ALA A 7 -0.69 -21.95 7.09
N ALA A 8 -0.17 -20.76 6.80
CA ALA A 8 -0.99 -19.54 6.75
C ALA A 8 -2.03 -19.58 5.62
N SER A 9 -1.67 -20.12 4.44
CA SER A 9 -2.61 -20.28 3.34
C SER A 9 -3.65 -21.37 3.61
N ALA A 10 -3.26 -22.51 4.19
CA ALA A 10 -4.16 -23.57 4.60
C ALA A 10 -5.14 -23.11 5.69
N PHE A 11 -4.63 -22.38 6.68
CA PHE A 11 -5.45 -21.75 7.72
C PHE A 11 -6.39 -20.71 7.12
N GLY A 12 -5.91 -19.85 6.22
CA GLY A 12 -6.73 -18.89 5.50
C GLY A 12 -7.85 -19.55 4.69
N PHE A 13 -7.55 -20.67 4.01
CA PHE A 13 -8.54 -21.46 3.28
C PHE A 13 -9.57 -22.10 4.21
N PHE A 14 -9.14 -22.73 5.31
CA PHE A 14 -10.02 -23.32 6.31
C PHE A 14 -10.95 -22.28 6.93
N VAL A 15 -10.39 -21.13 7.32
CA VAL A 15 -11.16 -20.03 7.90
C VAL A 15 -12.13 -19.42 6.86
N ALA A 16 -11.72 -19.33 5.60
CA ALA A 16 -12.59 -18.83 4.52
C ALA A 16 -13.73 -19.79 4.19
N ALA A 17 -13.49 -21.09 4.21
CA ALA A 17 -14.52 -22.12 4.02
C ALA A 17 -15.59 -22.05 5.13
N ASN A 18 -15.17 -22.05 6.39
CA ASN A 18 -16.07 -21.89 7.53
C ASN A 18 -16.79 -20.52 7.52
N PHE A 19 -16.11 -19.45 7.15
CA PHE A 19 -16.70 -18.13 7.04
C PHE A 19 -17.77 -18.03 5.96
N LYS A 20 -17.56 -18.74 4.83
CA LYS A 20 -18.56 -18.81 3.76
C LYS A 20 -19.83 -19.53 4.22
N GLU A 21 -19.72 -20.58 5.01
CA GLU A 21 -20.85 -21.31 5.57
C GLU A 21 -21.68 -20.43 6.51
N HIS A 22 -21.05 -19.62 7.36
CA HIS A 22 -21.72 -18.65 8.23
C HIS A 22 -22.41 -17.49 7.49
N LEU A 23 -22.03 -17.20 6.26
CA LEU A 23 -22.66 -16.18 5.42
C LEU A 23 -23.82 -16.71 4.57
N SER A 24 -23.95 -18.04 4.46
CA SER A 24 -25.03 -18.70 3.73
C SER A 24 -26.34 -18.57 4.50
N ILE A 25 -27.21 -17.69 4.06
CA ILE A 25 -28.54 -17.49 4.64
C ILE A 25 -29.55 -17.60 3.52
N GLY A 26 -30.61 -18.37 3.74
CA GLY A 26 -31.79 -18.35 2.87
C GLY A 26 -32.39 -16.94 2.73
N ALA A 27 -33.17 -16.69 1.69
CA ALA A 27 -33.88 -15.43 1.55
C ALA A 27 -34.73 -15.21 2.82
N THR A 28 -34.43 -14.14 3.57
CA THR A 28 -35.14 -13.83 4.83
C THR A 28 -35.97 -12.57 4.61
N ALA A 29 -37.28 -12.71 4.70
CA ALA A 29 -38.20 -11.58 4.78
C ALA A 29 -38.51 -11.29 6.24
N TYR A 30 -38.29 -10.06 6.67
CA TYR A 30 -38.74 -9.61 7.98
C TYR A 30 -40.12 -8.98 7.82
N GLU A 31 -41.15 -9.69 8.34
CA GLU A 31 -42.51 -9.18 8.44
C GLU A 31 -42.58 -8.30 9.69
N GLY A 32 -42.70 -7.00 9.48
CA GLY A 32 -42.73 -6.00 10.54
C GLY A 32 -41.52 -5.09 10.61
N THR A 33 -41.56 -4.18 11.58
CA THR A 33 -40.56 -3.15 11.76
C THR A 33 -39.24 -3.74 12.30
N CYS A 34 -38.17 -3.67 11.53
CA CYS A 34 -36.85 -4.10 11.98
C CYS A 34 -35.90 -2.91 12.21
N ARG A 35 -34.96 -3.09 13.13
CA ARG A 35 -33.93 -2.10 13.45
C ARG A 35 -32.58 -2.58 12.95
N ALA A 36 -31.82 -1.64 12.34
CA ALA A 36 -30.49 -1.90 11.84
C ALA A 36 -29.56 -0.77 12.25
N VAL A 37 -28.43 -1.11 12.88
CA VAL A 37 -27.40 -0.15 13.30
C VAL A 37 -26.35 0.01 12.18
N THR A 38 -26.01 1.23 11.84
CA THR A 38 -25.07 1.59 10.79
C THR A 38 -23.63 1.29 11.20
N LEU A 39 -22.91 0.51 10.42
CA LEU A 39 -21.53 0.10 10.68
C LEU A 39 -20.49 0.82 9.79
N SER A 40 -20.91 1.39 8.66
CA SER A 40 -20.03 2.09 7.73
C SER A 40 -20.59 3.46 7.38
N GLU A 41 -19.74 4.33 6.85
CA GLU A 41 -20.22 5.54 6.18
C GLU A 41 -21.11 5.18 5.00
N ALA A 42 -22.11 6.02 4.74
CA ALA A 42 -22.93 5.90 3.57
C ALA A 42 -22.14 6.36 2.33
N ASN A 43 -22.00 5.47 1.38
CA ASN A 43 -21.37 5.77 0.09
C ASN A 43 -22.44 6.10 -0.94
N ARG A 44 -22.49 7.35 -1.40
CA ARG A 44 -23.42 7.80 -2.42
C ARG A 44 -23.04 7.28 -3.80
N THR A 45 -23.98 6.62 -4.47
CA THR A 45 -23.92 6.22 -5.87
C THR A 45 -24.85 7.10 -6.70
N LYS A 46 -24.97 6.88 -8.01
CA LYS A 46 -25.91 7.65 -8.85
C LYS A 46 -27.38 7.53 -8.40
N HIS A 47 -27.77 6.38 -7.85
CA HIS A 47 -29.17 6.05 -7.59
C HIS A 47 -29.48 5.77 -6.13
N TYR A 48 -28.47 5.42 -5.32
CA TYR A 48 -28.65 4.96 -3.94
C TYR A 48 -27.53 5.43 -3.03
N GLN A 49 -27.83 5.46 -1.73
CA GLN A 49 -26.83 5.53 -0.65
C GLN A 49 -26.56 4.10 -0.17
N ARG A 50 -25.36 3.61 -0.31
CA ARG A 50 -24.98 2.27 0.13
C ARG A 50 -24.36 2.32 1.51
N VAL A 51 -24.90 1.54 2.46
CA VAL A 51 -24.43 1.51 3.84
C VAL A 51 -24.44 0.08 4.38
N LEU A 52 -23.39 -0.31 5.10
CA LEU A 52 -23.34 -1.59 5.81
C LEU A 52 -24.00 -1.42 7.18
N THR A 53 -24.92 -2.31 7.49
CA THR A 53 -25.68 -2.27 8.77
C THR A 53 -25.63 -3.62 9.47
N ARG A 54 -25.92 -3.60 10.77
CA ARG A 54 -26.14 -4.79 11.59
C ARG A 54 -27.59 -4.78 12.08
N PHE A 55 -28.32 -5.82 11.75
CA PHE A 55 -29.68 -6.05 12.21
C PHE A 55 -29.68 -6.52 13.66
N SER A 56 -30.84 -6.49 14.29
CA SER A 56 -31.07 -6.92 15.69
C SER A 56 -30.69 -8.38 15.94
N ASP A 57 -30.76 -9.24 14.93
CA ASP A 57 -30.34 -10.64 14.95
C ASP A 57 -28.83 -10.85 14.79
N GLY A 58 -28.05 -9.75 14.75
CA GLY A 58 -26.59 -9.78 14.58
C GLY A 58 -26.10 -9.84 13.13
N LYS A 59 -26.97 -10.12 12.17
CA LYS A 59 -26.63 -10.23 10.76
C LYS A 59 -26.16 -8.90 10.18
N LYS A 60 -25.09 -8.94 9.39
CA LYS A 60 -24.64 -7.78 8.63
C LYS A 60 -25.26 -7.78 7.25
N VAL A 61 -25.92 -6.70 6.88
CA VAL A 61 -26.63 -6.55 5.62
C VAL A 61 -26.23 -5.24 4.95
N MET A 62 -26.01 -5.27 3.64
CA MET A 62 -25.77 -4.08 2.84
C MET A 62 -27.11 -3.46 2.45
N LEU A 63 -27.40 -2.26 2.95
CA LEU A 63 -28.60 -1.49 2.57
C LEU A 63 -28.31 -0.54 1.42
N TYR A 64 -29.24 -0.47 0.48
CA TYR A 64 -29.29 0.50 -0.60
C TYR A 64 -30.48 1.45 -0.35
N LEU A 65 -30.18 2.58 0.28
CA LEU A 65 -31.16 3.59 0.67
C LEU A 65 -31.42 4.57 -0.49
N PRO A 66 -32.62 5.13 -0.63
CA PRO A 66 -32.89 6.18 -1.59
C PRO A 66 -32.08 7.44 -1.30
N LEU A 67 -31.75 8.22 -2.34
CA LEU A 67 -30.95 9.47 -2.23
C LEU A 67 -31.71 10.61 -1.54
N SER A 68 -33.04 10.55 -1.52
CA SER A 68 -33.93 11.59 -0.97
C SER A 68 -33.90 11.67 0.57
N GLY A 69 -33.28 10.70 1.24
CA GLY A 69 -33.23 10.67 2.70
C GLY A 69 -31.94 11.27 3.28
N GLU A 70 -31.96 11.54 4.59
CA GLU A 70 -30.75 11.94 5.33
C GLU A 70 -29.67 10.85 5.23
N CYS A 71 -28.42 11.29 5.16
CA CYS A 71 -27.27 10.40 5.07
C CYS A 71 -26.96 9.81 6.46
N PRO A 72 -27.11 8.49 6.68
CA PRO A 72 -26.84 7.89 7.96
C PRO A 72 -25.35 7.89 8.29
N GLN A 73 -25.04 8.19 9.54
CA GLN A 73 -23.69 8.13 10.10
C GLN A 73 -23.45 6.81 10.84
N ILE A 74 -22.19 6.47 11.11
CA ILE A 74 -21.86 5.28 11.88
C ILE A 74 -22.46 5.35 13.29
N GLY A 75 -23.15 4.29 13.68
CA GLY A 75 -23.84 4.17 14.96
C GLY A 75 -25.29 4.61 14.93
N ASP A 76 -25.74 5.28 13.88
CA ASP A 76 -27.16 5.63 13.74
C ASP A 76 -28.02 4.36 13.56
N THR A 77 -29.24 4.42 14.04
CA THR A 77 -30.19 3.32 13.93
C THR A 77 -31.22 3.62 12.84
N LEU A 78 -31.30 2.71 11.89
CA LEU A 78 -32.30 2.72 10.82
C LEU A 78 -33.48 1.82 11.25
N GLN A 79 -34.66 2.35 11.20
CA GLN A 79 -35.91 1.60 11.37
C GLN A 79 -36.54 1.37 10.00
N LEU A 80 -36.69 0.11 9.63
CA LEU A 80 -37.19 -0.34 8.33
C LEU A 80 -38.60 -0.95 8.57
N PRO A 81 -39.65 -0.46 7.91
CA PRO A 81 -41.00 -1.02 8.07
C PRO A 81 -41.12 -2.46 7.59
N ARG A 82 -40.41 -2.78 6.51
CA ARG A 82 -40.22 -4.12 5.95
C ARG A 82 -38.83 -4.25 5.39
N ALA A 83 -38.20 -5.40 5.54
CA ALA A 83 -36.91 -5.67 4.96
C ALA A 83 -36.87 -7.08 4.35
N THR A 84 -36.67 -7.14 3.03
CA THR A 84 -36.40 -8.38 2.33
C THR A 84 -34.92 -8.46 2.01
N ILE A 85 -34.22 -9.43 2.58
CA ILE A 85 -32.81 -9.64 2.37
C ILE A 85 -32.62 -10.62 1.21
N VAL A 86 -31.96 -10.16 0.14
CA VAL A 86 -31.50 -11.01 -0.94
C VAL A 86 -30.12 -11.56 -0.56
N PRO A 87 -29.96 -12.90 -0.45
CA PRO A 87 -28.70 -13.51 -0.03
C PRO A 87 -27.53 -13.15 -0.94
N THR A 88 -26.34 -13.07 -0.36
CA THR A 88 -25.10 -12.79 -1.11
C THR A 88 -24.86 -13.81 -2.23
N GLU A 89 -25.22 -15.06 -2.03
CA GLU A 89 -25.06 -16.15 -3.00
C GLU A 89 -25.90 -15.96 -4.28
N ARG A 90 -27.06 -15.32 -4.15
CA ARG A 90 -27.98 -15.06 -5.29
C ARG A 90 -27.57 -13.85 -6.13
N GLN A 91 -26.51 -13.14 -5.77
CA GLN A 91 -25.99 -12.04 -6.59
C GLN A 91 -25.34 -12.58 -7.86
N SER A 92 -25.72 -12.06 -9.01
CA SER A 92 -25.27 -12.55 -10.33
C SER A 92 -23.77 -12.31 -10.58
N GLN A 93 -23.23 -11.16 -10.13
CA GLN A 93 -21.84 -10.78 -10.35
C GLN A 93 -20.91 -11.35 -9.29
N ALA A 94 -19.94 -12.16 -9.67
CA ALA A 94 -18.95 -12.76 -8.79
C ALA A 94 -18.12 -11.72 -8.00
N SER A 95 -17.69 -10.63 -8.66
CA SER A 95 -16.95 -9.55 -8.04
C SER A 95 -17.74 -8.86 -6.94
N TYR A 96 -19.07 -8.72 -7.13
CA TYR A 96 -19.93 -8.12 -6.13
C TYR A 96 -20.19 -9.08 -4.95
N ARG A 97 -20.30 -10.39 -5.20
CA ARG A 97 -20.34 -11.40 -4.12
C ARG A 97 -19.08 -11.35 -3.26
N HIS A 98 -17.91 -11.31 -3.87
CA HIS A 98 -16.63 -11.18 -3.14
C HIS A 98 -16.58 -9.88 -2.31
N PHE A 99 -17.06 -8.78 -2.87
CA PHE A 99 -17.17 -7.52 -2.12
C PHE A 99 -18.09 -7.65 -0.89
N LEU A 100 -19.26 -8.27 -1.01
CA LEU A 100 -20.16 -8.49 0.14
C LEU A 100 -19.52 -9.41 1.18
N MET A 101 -18.90 -10.50 0.76
CA MET A 101 -18.15 -11.42 1.63
C MET A 101 -17.01 -10.69 2.35
N SER A 102 -16.28 -9.82 1.68
CA SER A 102 -15.20 -9.04 2.29
C SER A 102 -15.68 -8.11 3.42
N LYS A 103 -16.93 -7.69 3.37
CA LYS A 103 -17.58 -6.89 4.42
C LYS A 103 -18.30 -7.73 5.48
N GLY A 104 -18.31 -9.05 5.30
CA GLY A 104 -19.07 -9.97 6.14
C GLY A 104 -20.59 -9.78 6.02
N ALA A 105 -21.06 -9.27 4.87
CA ALA A 105 -22.47 -9.07 4.60
C ALA A 105 -23.11 -10.36 4.09
N CYS A 106 -24.15 -10.83 4.77
CA CYS A 106 -24.90 -12.02 4.39
C CYS A 106 -25.89 -11.78 3.23
N GLY A 107 -26.21 -10.52 2.95
CA GLY A 107 -27.13 -10.18 1.88
C GLY A 107 -27.26 -8.68 1.65
N VAL A 108 -28.17 -8.36 0.74
CA VAL A 108 -28.49 -7.00 0.29
C VAL A 108 -29.96 -6.75 0.54
N CYS A 109 -30.32 -5.53 0.96
CA CYS A 109 -31.70 -5.10 1.09
C CYS A 109 -31.90 -3.72 0.45
N TYR A 110 -33.01 -3.53 -0.22
CA TYR A 110 -33.43 -2.31 -0.90
C TYR A 110 -34.72 -1.76 -0.25
N PRO A 111 -34.62 -1.09 0.90
CA PRO A 111 -35.80 -0.54 1.54
C PRO A 111 -36.34 0.67 0.78
N TYR A 112 -37.64 0.76 0.56
CA TYR A 112 -38.28 1.90 -0.09
C TYR A 112 -38.34 3.12 0.83
N THR A 113 -38.53 2.89 2.14
CA THR A 113 -38.64 3.91 3.19
C THR A 113 -37.86 3.47 4.42
N TYR A 114 -37.35 4.45 5.15
CA TYR A 114 -36.69 4.23 6.44
C TYR A 114 -36.88 5.44 7.34
N ARG A 115 -36.80 5.23 8.65
CA ARG A 115 -36.69 6.29 9.65
C ARG A 115 -35.30 6.26 10.26
N LEU A 116 -34.64 7.43 10.30
CA LEU A 116 -33.30 7.57 10.85
C LEU A 116 -33.38 8.07 12.29
N TYR A 117 -32.81 7.33 13.21
CA TYR A 117 -32.59 7.73 14.58
C TYR A 117 -31.12 7.99 14.82
N LYS A 118 -30.76 9.26 15.00
CA LYS A 118 -29.37 9.66 15.26
C LYS A 118 -28.90 9.14 16.61
N ALA A 119 -27.74 8.53 16.66
CA ALA A 119 -27.14 8.08 17.90
C ALA A 119 -26.73 9.29 18.75
N GLN A 120 -27.34 9.48 19.91
CA GLN A 120 -27.04 10.61 20.79
C GLN A 120 -25.62 10.54 21.38
N HIS A 121 -25.11 9.33 21.69
CA HIS A 121 -23.79 9.11 22.28
C HIS A 121 -23.17 7.82 21.70
N SER A 122 -22.42 7.92 20.62
CA SER A 122 -21.62 6.79 20.13
C SER A 122 -20.16 7.02 20.53
N THR A 123 -19.65 6.21 21.44
CA THR A 123 -18.23 6.19 21.85
C THR A 123 -17.32 5.48 20.85
N SER A 124 -17.78 5.26 19.61
CA SER A 124 -16.99 4.58 18.60
C SER A 124 -15.77 5.40 18.18
N VAL A 125 -14.57 4.84 18.38
CA VAL A 125 -13.29 5.42 17.93
C VAL A 125 -13.36 5.80 16.45
N ARG A 126 -14.05 4.98 15.64
CA ARG A 126 -14.22 5.24 14.22
C ARG A 126 -15.08 6.49 13.95
N ARG A 127 -16.15 6.71 14.71
CA ARG A 127 -16.97 7.93 14.59
C ARG A 127 -16.17 9.17 14.96
N PHE A 128 -15.36 9.09 16.02
CA PHE A 128 -14.42 10.16 16.38
C PHE A 128 -13.43 10.44 15.26
N ALA A 129 -12.79 9.41 14.70
CA ALA A 129 -11.87 9.53 13.57
C ALA A 129 -12.49 10.25 12.38
N LEU A 130 -13.74 9.87 12.01
CA LEU A 130 -14.48 10.49 10.92
C LEU A 130 -14.82 11.96 11.23
N SER A 131 -15.21 12.28 12.45
CA SER A 131 -15.51 13.66 12.85
C SER A 131 -14.26 14.57 12.80
N VAL A 132 -13.10 14.03 13.14
CA VAL A 132 -11.82 14.73 12.98
C VAL A 132 -11.51 14.92 11.50
N ARG A 133 -11.62 13.87 10.69
CA ARG A 133 -11.43 13.96 9.24
C ARG A 133 -12.34 15.02 8.61
N ASP A 134 -13.63 15.04 8.95
CA ASP A 134 -14.57 16.01 8.39
C ASP A 134 -14.24 17.47 8.78
N ARG A 135 -13.63 17.69 9.96
CA ARG A 135 -13.11 19.03 10.32
C ARG A 135 -11.93 19.41 9.45
N LEU A 136 -11.04 18.47 9.13
CA LEU A 136 -9.89 18.72 8.27
C LEU A 136 -10.33 18.95 6.82
N LEU A 137 -11.33 18.22 6.32
CA LEU A 137 -11.90 18.44 4.99
C LEU A 137 -12.48 19.85 4.87
N ARG A 138 -13.22 20.36 5.87
CA ARG A 138 -13.68 21.76 5.89
C ARG A 138 -12.56 22.78 5.85
N ARG A 139 -11.39 22.47 6.45
CA ARG A 139 -10.21 23.35 6.31
C ARG A 139 -9.64 23.30 4.89
N VAL A 140 -9.68 22.16 4.22
CA VAL A 140 -9.29 22.06 2.80
C VAL A 140 -10.26 22.85 1.94
N ASP A 141 -11.60 22.83 2.23
CA ASP A 141 -12.59 23.63 1.51
C ASP A 141 -12.31 25.12 1.59
N SER A 142 -11.86 25.61 2.75
CA SER A 142 -11.47 27.02 2.91
C SER A 142 -10.12 27.38 2.26
N LEU A 143 -9.31 26.36 1.91
CA LEU A 143 -7.98 26.53 1.36
C LEU A 143 -7.96 26.45 -0.17
N ILE A 144 -8.81 25.58 -0.76
CA ILE A 144 -8.77 25.22 -2.17
C ILE A 144 -10.14 25.44 -2.81
N GLU A 145 -10.20 26.28 -3.84
CA GLU A 145 -11.45 26.60 -4.56
C GLU A 145 -11.81 25.55 -5.61
N SER A 146 -10.81 25.00 -6.31
CA SER A 146 -11.00 24.02 -7.39
C SER A 146 -11.56 22.70 -6.88
N GLU A 147 -12.71 22.27 -7.42
CA GLU A 147 -13.35 20.98 -7.09
C GLU A 147 -12.45 19.79 -7.43
N GLN A 148 -11.76 19.83 -8.59
CA GLN A 148 -10.85 18.76 -9.00
C GLN A 148 -9.65 18.65 -8.06
N SER A 149 -9.07 19.79 -7.64
CA SER A 149 -7.96 19.81 -6.68
C SER A 149 -8.40 19.31 -5.30
N ARG A 150 -9.60 19.69 -4.82
CA ARG A 150 -10.18 19.13 -3.59
C ARG A 150 -10.37 17.63 -3.67
N ALA A 151 -10.90 17.14 -4.79
CA ALA A 151 -11.11 15.70 -5.00
C ALA A 151 -9.79 14.91 -4.92
N ILE A 152 -8.68 15.44 -5.46
CA ILE A 152 -7.35 14.86 -5.34
C ILE A 152 -6.92 14.84 -3.88
N ILE A 153 -6.95 15.98 -3.19
CA ILE A 153 -6.53 16.10 -1.79
C ILE A 153 -7.34 15.20 -0.88
N TYR A 154 -8.66 15.17 -1.04
CA TYR A 154 -9.56 14.34 -0.25
C TYR A 154 -9.25 12.85 -0.41
N SER A 155 -9.04 12.41 -1.65
CA SER A 155 -8.75 11.02 -1.95
C SER A 155 -7.36 10.60 -1.49
N VAL A 156 -6.34 11.41 -1.83
CA VAL A 156 -4.93 11.08 -1.63
C VAL A 156 -4.51 11.26 -0.16
N CYS A 157 -4.95 12.35 0.49
CA CYS A 157 -4.51 12.65 1.86
C CYS A 157 -5.43 12.08 2.94
N PHE A 158 -6.75 12.02 2.69
CA PHE A 158 -7.76 11.67 3.70
C PHE A 158 -8.57 10.41 3.37
N GLY A 159 -8.37 9.80 2.21
CA GLY A 159 -9.09 8.58 1.81
C GLY A 159 -10.59 8.77 1.54
N TYR A 160 -11.03 10.03 1.38
CA TYR A 160 -12.42 10.36 1.11
C TYR A 160 -12.67 10.44 -0.40
N ARG A 161 -13.61 9.64 -0.94
CA ARG A 161 -13.78 9.41 -2.38
C ARG A 161 -15.12 9.85 -2.95
N ASN A 162 -15.85 10.71 -2.25
CA ASN A 162 -17.24 11.02 -2.64
C ASN A 162 -17.38 12.14 -3.69
N GLU A 163 -16.31 12.85 -4.08
CA GLU A 163 -16.51 14.14 -4.77
C GLU A 163 -16.34 14.14 -6.28
N SER A 164 -15.47 13.38 -6.87
CA SER A 164 -15.34 13.45 -8.35
C SER A 164 -15.05 12.11 -8.98
N ARG A 165 -16.06 11.57 -9.67
CA ARG A 165 -15.89 10.37 -10.51
C ARG A 165 -15.00 10.65 -11.70
N GLU A 166 -15.08 11.85 -12.27
CA GLU A 166 -14.28 12.24 -13.41
C GLU A 166 -12.79 12.14 -13.11
N VAL A 167 -12.35 12.74 -12.00
CA VAL A 167 -10.96 12.66 -11.55
C VAL A 167 -10.55 11.20 -11.29
N ALA A 168 -11.42 10.42 -10.63
CA ALA A 168 -11.13 9.00 -10.36
C ALA A 168 -10.99 8.17 -11.64
N ASP A 169 -11.82 8.44 -12.66
CA ASP A 169 -11.76 7.76 -13.95
C ASP A 169 -10.50 8.17 -14.74
N LYS A 170 -10.09 9.43 -14.69
CA LYS A 170 -8.81 9.91 -15.26
C LYS A 170 -7.63 9.14 -14.65
N PHE A 171 -7.54 9.05 -13.32
CA PHE A 171 -6.50 8.28 -12.63
C PHE A 171 -6.53 6.78 -12.97
N ARG A 172 -7.73 6.20 -13.11
CA ARG A 172 -7.89 4.79 -13.50
C ARG A 172 -7.35 4.54 -14.90
N THR A 173 -7.66 5.41 -15.86
CA THR A 173 -7.27 5.25 -17.27
C THR A 173 -5.76 5.27 -17.43
N VAL A 174 -5.06 6.13 -16.70
CA VAL A 174 -3.58 6.17 -16.72
C VAL A 174 -2.93 5.09 -15.83
N GLY A 175 -3.72 4.26 -15.13
CA GLY A 175 -3.21 3.17 -14.27
C GLY A 175 -2.79 3.60 -12.87
N ALA A 176 -3.11 4.83 -12.47
CA ALA A 176 -2.76 5.40 -11.18
C ALA A 176 -3.92 5.37 -10.15
N ALA A 177 -4.95 4.53 -10.37
CA ALA A 177 -6.11 4.41 -9.48
C ALA A 177 -5.74 4.10 -8.01
N HIS A 178 -4.61 3.43 -7.78
CA HIS A 178 -4.10 3.10 -6.45
C HIS A 178 -3.63 4.34 -5.66
N ILE A 179 -3.29 5.45 -6.34
CA ILE A 179 -2.92 6.73 -5.72
C ILE A 179 -4.16 7.41 -5.13
N MET A 180 -5.33 7.30 -5.79
CA MET A 180 -6.61 7.80 -5.26
C MET A 180 -7.12 7.01 -4.05
N ALA A 181 -6.49 5.90 -3.73
CA ALA A 181 -6.76 5.12 -2.52
C ALA A 181 -5.62 5.32 -1.55
N VAL A 182 -5.90 5.86 -0.36
CA VAL A 182 -4.84 5.91 0.66
C VAL A 182 -4.26 4.51 0.85
N SER A 183 -2.96 4.41 0.62
CA SER A 183 -2.24 3.13 0.54
C SER A 183 -1.08 3.08 1.54
N GLY A 184 -0.39 1.95 1.61
CA GLY A 184 0.85 1.82 2.36
C GLY A 184 1.95 2.80 1.92
N LEU A 185 1.96 3.20 0.64
CA LEU A 185 2.88 4.22 0.14
C LEU A 185 2.63 5.59 0.81
N HIS A 186 1.35 6.01 0.91
CA HIS A 186 0.99 7.27 1.55
C HIS A 186 1.40 7.30 3.03
N LEU A 187 1.10 6.21 3.75
CA LEU A 187 1.58 6.04 5.13
C LEU A 187 3.10 6.08 5.19
N GLY A 188 3.77 5.38 4.28
CA GLY A 188 5.24 5.38 4.19
C GLY A 188 5.83 6.77 3.98
N ILE A 189 5.21 7.61 3.14
CA ILE A 189 5.62 9.01 2.91
C ILE A 189 5.50 9.82 4.21
N VAL A 190 4.37 9.71 4.91
CA VAL A 190 4.14 10.45 6.17
C VAL A 190 5.13 10.02 7.24
N VAL A 191 5.33 8.71 7.41
CA VAL A 191 6.28 8.14 8.38
C VAL A 191 7.72 8.51 8.03
N TYR A 192 8.11 8.41 6.75
CA TYR A 192 9.43 8.80 6.28
C TYR A 192 9.70 10.28 6.51
N PHE A 193 8.71 11.13 6.28
CA PHE A 193 8.83 12.56 6.53
C PHE A 193 9.06 12.85 8.03
N VAL A 194 8.31 12.22 8.94
CA VAL A 194 8.52 12.35 10.38
C VAL A 194 9.88 11.79 10.78
N TRP A 195 10.26 10.64 10.25
CA TRP A 195 11.57 10.06 10.47
C TRP A 195 12.69 10.99 10.01
N PHE A 196 12.58 11.58 8.83
CA PHE A 196 13.55 12.53 8.27
C PHE A 196 13.74 13.75 9.16
N LEU A 197 12.67 14.29 9.74
CA LEU A 197 12.74 15.43 10.65
C LEU A 197 13.38 15.08 12.00
N LEU A 198 13.12 13.88 12.52
CA LEU A 198 13.56 13.48 13.85
C LEU A 198 14.89 12.73 13.88
N ALA A 199 15.27 12.06 12.78
CA ALA A 199 16.50 11.26 12.70
C ALA A 199 17.77 12.05 13.07
N PRO A 200 17.97 13.34 12.66
CA PRO A 200 19.13 14.11 13.04
C PRO A 200 19.26 14.38 14.56
N LEU A 201 18.14 14.27 15.29
CA LEU A 201 18.11 14.50 16.75
C LEU A 201 18.45 13.24 17.55
N ILE A 202 18.69 12.11 16.88
CA ILE A 202 18.86 10.80 17.50
C ILE A 202 20.33 10.41 17.49
N SER A 203 20.92 10.36 18.68
CA SER A 203 22.31 9.97 18.90
C SER A 203 22.49 8.69 19.72
N SER A 204 21.42 8.18 20.35
CA SER A 204 21.50 7.01 21.23
C SER A 204 20.49 5.92 20.92
N ALA A 205 20.79 4.67 21.32
CA ALA A 205 19.87 3.53 21.17
C ALA A 205 18.53 3.72 21.91
N ARG A 206 18.54 4.45 23.05
CA ARG A 206 17.31 4.79 23.77
C ARG A 206 16.43 5.73 22.96
N GLN A 207 17.02 6.76 22.35
CA GLN A 207 16.29 7.70 21.49
C GLN A 207 15.72 7.01 20.25
N ARG A 208 16.44 6.02 19.69
CA ARG A 208 15.95 5.21 18.58
C ARG A 208 14.69 4.43 18.94
N ARG A 209 14.60 3.84 20.15
CA ARG A 209 13.37 3.19 20.61
C ARG A 209 12.20 4.18 20.74
N TRP A 210 12.47 5.38 21.24
CA TRP A 210 11.46 6.44 21.29
C TRP A 210 10.98 6.84 19.89
N LEU A 211 11.89 6.92 18.91
CA LEU A 211 11.52 7.16 17.51
C LEU A 211 10.57 6.09 16.97
N SER A 212 10.84 4.81 17.23
CA SER A 212 9.94 3.72 16.81
C SER A 212 8.53 3.87 17.41
N ILE A 213 8.44 4.29 18.69
CA ILE A 213 7.14 4.58 19.33
C ILE A 213 6.43 5.74 18.62
N VAL A 214 7.16 6.83 18.33
CA VAL A 214 6.61 7.99 17.60
C VAL A 214 6.14 7.58 16.19
N VAL A 215 6.93 6.81 15.48
CA VAL A 215 6.61 6.29 14.13
C VAL A 215 5.33 5.45 14.16
N ILE A 216 5.21 4.54 15.12
CA ILE A 216 4.00 3.74 15.32
C ILE A 216 2.80 4.64 15.63
N ALA A 217 2.95 5.59 16.55
CA ALA A 217 1.87 6.52 16.90
C ALA A 217 1.42 7.36 15.70
N VAL A 218 2.35 7.91 14.91
CA VAL A 218 2.05 8.65 13.68
C VAL A 218 1.32 7.79 12.67
N ALA A 219 1.73 6.52 12.50
CA ALA A 219 1.08 5.60 11.59
C ALA A 219 -0.39 5.35 11.97
N TRP A 220 -0.67 5.16 13.24
CA TRP A 220 -2.05 4.95 13.73
C TRP A 220 -2.87 6.24 13.74
N ILE A 221 -2.27 7.40 14.05
CA ILE A 221 -2.93 8.71 13.89
C ILE A 221 -3.31 8.93 12.43
N PHE A 222 -2.41 8.65 11.48
CA PHE A 222 -2.74 8.75 10.05
C PHE A 222 -3.84 7.78 9.65
N ALA A 223 -3.84 6.54 10.18
CA ALA A 223 -4.93 5.59 9.95
C ALA A 223 -6.27 6.12 10.49
N LEU A 224 -6.28 6.79 11.64
CA LEU A 224 -7.46 7.48 12.19
C LEU A 224 -7.92 8.61 11.29
N LEU A 225 -7.02 9.49 10.84
CA LEU A 225 -7.34 10.62 9.95
C LEU A 225 -7.94 10.15 8.61
N THR A 226 -7.54 8.98 8.11
CA THR A 226 -8.11 8.38 6.88
C THR A 226 -9.37 7.55 7.13
N GLY A 227 -10.00 7.67 8.30
CA GLY A 227 -11.23 6.97 8.68
C GLY A 227 -11.07 5.48 8.91
N LEU A 228 -9.87 5.03 9.32
CA LEU A 228 -9.52 3.61 9.52
C LEU A 228 -9.82 2.77 8.27
N SER A 229 -9.37 3.26 7.12
CA SER A 229 -9.52 2.53 5.87
C SER A 229 -8.76 1.20 5.91
N THR A 230 -9.31 0.14 5.31
CA THR A 230 -8.69 -1.20 5.32
C THR A 230 -7.23 -1.21 4.84
N PRO A 231 -6.85 -0.51 3.75
CA PRO A 231 -5.44 -0.44 3.32
C PRO A 231 -4.52 0.23 4.33
N THR A 232 -5.00 1.30 4.99
CA THR A 232 -4.19 2.06 5.96
C THR A 232 -3.97 1.27 7.24
N ILE A 233 -5.01 0.56 7.73
CA ILE A 233 -4.88 -0.33 8.89
C ILE A 233 -3.83 -1.41 8.62
N ARG A 234 -3.86 -2.04 7.44
CA ARG A 234 -2.87 -3.06 7.07
C ARG A 234 -1.44 -2.51 7.09
N ALA A 235 -1.25 -1.35 6.48
CA ALA A 235 0.05 -0.70 6.41
C ALA A 235 0.56 -0.29 7.80
N ALA A 236 -0.29 0.30 8.64
CA ALA A 236 0.05 0.67 10.01
C ALA A 236 0.38 -0.56 10.86
N PHE A 237 -0.37 -1.65 10.69
CA PHE A 237 -0.12 -2.91 11.38
C PHE A 237 1.21 -3.56 10.96
N MET A 238 1.49 -3.65 9.65
CA MET A 238 2.78 -4.16 9.15
C MET A 238 3.96 -3.32 9.64
N LEU A 239 3.83 -1.99 9.62
CA LEU A 239 4.84 -1.09 10.14
C LEU A 239 5.06 -1.29 11.63
N THR A 240 3.99 -1.45 12.41
CA THR A 240 4.08 -1.74 13.85
C THR A 240 4.86 -3.02 14.11
N LEU A 241 4.57 -4.10 13.37
CA LEU A 241 5.32 -5.35 13.49
C LEU A 241 6.80 -5.19 13.13
N TYR A 242 7.08 -4.40 12.08
CA TYR A 242 8.44 -4.13 11.64
C TYR A 242 9.24 -3.35 12.68
N GLU A 243 8.65 -2.30 13.27
CA GLU A 243 9.27 -1.50 14.33
C GLU A 243 9.46 -2.29 15.63
N ILE A 244 8.49 -3.14 16.01
CA ILE A 244 8.61 -4.02 17.17
C ILE A 244 9.76 -5.03 16.96
N ALA A 245 9.88 -5.63 15.78
CA ALA A 245 10.97 -6.55 15.47
C ALA A 245 12.34 -5.85 15.58
N ASP A 246 12.44 -4.58 15.16
CA ASP A 246 13.66 -3.78 15.34
C ASP A 246 14.03 -3.55 16.79
N VAL A 247 13.06 -3.13 17.60
CA VAL A 247 13.28 -2.83 19.02
C VAL A 247 13.72 -4.09 19.78
N TRP A 248 13.22 -5.26 19.40
CA TRP A 248 13.57 -6.55 20.02
C TRP A 248 14.80 -7.21 19.42
N GLY A 249 15.43 -6.60 18.40
CA GLY A 249 16.60 -7.17 17.74
C GLY A 249 16.35 -8.47 16.97
N VAL A 250 15.07 -8.74 16.62
CA VAL A 250 14.69 -9.88 15.80
C VAL A 250 14.96 -9.55 14.33
N SER A 251 15.33 -10.55 13.54
CA SER A 251 15.56 -10.37 12.10
C SER A 251 14.33 -9.77 11.42
N ARG A 252 14.54 -8.66 10.70
CA ARG A 252 13.49 -7.95 9.93
C ARG A 252 13.28 -8.59 8.56
N ASP A 253 13.06 -9.89 8.53
CA ASP A 253 12.72 -10.54 7.27
C ASP A 253 11.34 -10.05 6.80
N ARG A 254 11.35 -9.34 5.67
CA ARG A 254 10.16 -8.71 5.08
C ARG A 254 9.07 -9.72 4.78
N ILE A 255 9.46 -10.92 4.36
CA ILE A 255 8.51 -12.00 4.02
C ILE A 255 7.87 -12.58 5.28
N ASN A 256 8.62 -12.73 6.37
CA ASN A 256 8.08 -13.21 7.65
C ASN A 256 7.10 -12.19 8.25
N VAL A 257 7.42 -10.90 8.23
CA VAL A 257 6.51 -9.84 8.68
C VAL A 257 5.24 -9.82 7.83
N LEU A 258 5.37 -9.94 6.50
CA LEU A 258 4.24 -9.99 5.57
C LEU A 258 3.33 -11.19 5.88
N ALA A 259 3.91 -12.39 6.01
CA ALA A 259 3.17 -13.63 6.28
C ALA A 259 2.48 -13.60 7.65
N PHE A 260 3.18 -13.13 8.69
CA PHE A 260 2.60 -13.02 10.03
C PHE A 260 1.47 -11.99 10.07
N SER A 261 1.63 -10.84 9.41
CA SER A 261 0.56 -9.84 9.33
C SER A 261 -0.67 -10.37 8.58
N ALA A 262 -0.49 -11.14 7.51
CA ALA A 262 -1.60 -11.78 6.79
C ALA A 262 -2.33 -12.77 7.68
N PHE A 263 -1.59 -13.61 8.40
CA PHE A 263 -2.15 -14.58 9.33
C PHE A 263 -3.01 -13.92 10.40
N VAL A 264 -2.47 -12.93 11.09
CA VAL A 264 -3.21 -12.23 12.17
C VAL A 264 -4.46 -11.53 11.65
N LEU A 265 -4.36 -10.81 10.52
CA LEU A 265 -5.51 -10.10 9.97
C LEU A 265 -6.59 -11.04 9.45
N LEU A 266 -6.23 -12.19 8.87
CA LEU A 266 -7.19 -13.21 8.45
C LEU A 266 -7.82 -13.94 9.64
N ALA A 267 -7.08 -14.13 10.73
CA ALA A 267 -7.63 -14.69 11.97
C ALA A 267 -8.68 -13.76 12.60
N ILE A 268 -8.42 -12.44 12.57
CA ILE A 268 -9.36 -11.43 13.11
C ILE A 268 -10.58 -11.24 12.19
N HIS A 269 -10.35 -11.19 10.87
CA HIS A 269 -11.41 -10.94 9.89
C HIS A 269 -11.22 -11.80 8.63
N PRO A 270 -11.75 -13.02 8.61
CA PRO A 270 -11.60 -13.97 7.49
C PRO A 270 -12.06 -13.43 6.14
N GLY A 271 -13.05 -12.53 6.13
CA GLY A 271 -13.56 -11.88 4.93
C GLY A 271 -12.51 -11.10 4.14
N PHE A 272 -11.38 -10.73 4.75
CA PHE A 272 -10.30 -10.07 4.03
C PHE A 272 -9.71 -10.91 2.89
N LEU A 273 -9.84 -12.24 2.96
CA LEU A 273 -9.40 -13.09 1.85
C LEU A 273 -10.15 -12.78 0.55
N PHE A 274 -11.40 -12.35 0.63
CA PHE A 274 -12.24 -11.97 -0.52
C PHE A 274 -12.12 -10.48 -0.89
N ASP A 275 -11.37 -9.68 -0.10
CA ASP A 275 -11.13 -8.26 -0.39
C ASP A 275 -10.03 -8.11 -1.44
N ILE A 276 -10.40 -7.61 -2.62
CA ILE A 276 -9.47 -7.39 -3.73
C ILE A 276 -8.31 -6.47 -3.31
N GLY A 277 -8.61 -5.45 -2.49
CA GLY A 277 -7.60 -4.54 -1.97
C GLY A 277 -6.61 -5.25 -1.04
N PHE A 278 -7.06 -6.23 -0.24
CA PHE A 278 -6.18 -7.07 0.56
C PHE A 278 -5.27 -7.91 -0.34
N GLN A 279 -5.85 -8.63 -1.30
CA GLN A 279 -5.10 -9.46 -2.24
C GLN A 279 -4.03 -8.65 -2.99
N LEU A 280 -4.42 -7.51 -3.59
CA LEU A 280 -3.50 -6.65 -4.34
C LEU A 280 -2.38 -6.09 -3.47
N SER A 281 -2.68 -5.68 -2.23
CA SER A 281 -1.69 -5.11 -1.32
C SER A 281 -0.63 -6.15 -0.92
N TYR A 282 -1.06 -7.37 -0.55
CA TYR A 282 -0.13 -8.44 -0.18
C TYR A 282 0.68 -8.94 -1.36
N MET A 283 0.05 -9.09 -2.53
CA MET A 283 0.75 -9.47 -3.76
C MET A 283 1.74 -8.42 -4.21
N ALA A 284 1.43 -7.13 -4.08
CA ALA A 284 2.37 -6.05 -4.41
C ALA A 284 3.63 -6.08 -3.52
N ILE A 285 3.45 -6.21 -2.19
CA ILE A 285 4.58 -6.25 -1.26
C ILE A 285 5.43 -7.51 -1.48
N LEU A 286 4.78 -8.67 -1.67
CA LEU A 286 5.46 -9.92 -2.00
C LEU A 286 6.25 -9.79 -3.31
N SER A 287 5.63 -9.21 -4.33
CA SER A 287 6.25 -8.97 -5.64
C SER A 287 7.49 -8.08 -5.52
N ILE A 288 7.39 -6.98 -4.77
CA ILE A 288 8.53 -6.10 -4.50
C ILE A 288 9.62 -6.84 -3.72
N ALA A 289 9.26 -7.62 -2.70
CA ALA A 289 10.23 -8.34 -1.88
C ALA A 289 11.04 -9.37 -2.70
N LEU A 290 10.39 -10.03 -3.68
CA LEU A 290 11.02 -11.04 -4.53
C LEU A 290 11.78 -10.42 -5.72
N PHE A 291 11.15 -9.50 -6.46
CA PHE A 291 11.67 -9.06 -7.76
C PHE A 291 12.50 -7.77 -7.70
N TYR A 292 12.25 -6.86 -6.74
CA TYR A 292 13.03 -5.63 -6.65
C TYR A 292 14.53 -5.86 -6.44
N PRO A 293 14.97 -6.79 -5.57
CA PRO A 293 16.40 -7.08 -5.42
C PRO A 293 17.05 -7.59 -6.72
N LEU A 294 16.34 -8.37 -7.54
CA LEU A 294 16.83 -8.88 -8.83
C LEU A 294 17.03 -7.74 -9.83
N PHE A 295 15.99 -6.92 -10.04
CA PHE A 295 16.06 -5.81 -10.99
C PHE A 295 17.05 -4.75 -10.55
N TYR A 296 17.04 -4.36 -9.28
CA TYR A 296 17.85 -3.28 -8.77
C TYR A 296 19.36 -3.61 -8.77
N LYS A 297 19.76 -4.83 -8.36
CA LYS A 297 21.16 -5.26 -8.34
C LYS A 297 21.77 -5.25 -9.74
N THR A 298 21.03 -5.76 -10.73
CA THR A 298 21.48 -5.89 -12.12
C THR A 298 21.78 -4.53 -12.78
N GLY A 299 20.97 -3.52 -12.50
CA GLY A 299 21.14 -2.19 -13.12
C GLY A 299 22.05 -1.24 -12.35
N ARG A 300 22.04 -1.31 -11.01
CA ARG A 300 22.79 -0.36 -10.16
C ARG A 300 24.30 -0.40 -10.40
N ALA A 301 24.86 -1.56 -10.68
CA ALA A 301 26.30 -1.70 -10.94
C ALA A 301 26.76 -0.86 -12.12
N ARG A 302 25.92 -0.74 -13.17
CA ARG A 302 26.20 0.04 -14.39
C ARG A 302 25.91 1.53 -14.22
N LEU A 303 24.96 1.92 -13.37
CA LEU A 303 24.45 3.29 -13.23
C LEU A 303 25.02 4.03 -12.00
N ARG A 304 25.94 3.43 -11.26
CA ARG A 304 26.49 3.94 -9.99
C ARG A 304 27.17 5.32 -10.10
N LYS A 305 27.57 5.74 -11.30
CA LYS A 305 28.26 7.01 -11.52
C LYS A 305 27.35 8.25 -11.40
N ASN A 306 26.04 8.11 -11.60
CA ASN A 306 25.11 9.22 -11.53
C ASN A 306 23.97 8.92 -10.52
N PRO A 307 23.91 9.64 -9.38
CA PRO A 307 22.94 9.38 -8.33
C PRO A 307 21.48 9.60 -8.79
N LEU A 308 21.24 10.59 -9.65
CA LEU A 308 19.88 10.88 -10.17
C LEU A 308 19.39 9.73 -11.07
N ILE A 309 20.23 9.26 -12.00
CA ILE A 309 19.87 8.14 -12.88
C ILE A 309 19.68 6.86 -12.06
N SER A 310 20.52 6.62 -11.04
CA SER A 310 20.34 5.48 -10.13
C SER A 310 19.04 5.54 -9.35
N TYR A 311 18.61 6.74 -8.92
CA TYR A 311 17.34 6.96 -8.24
C TYR A 311 16.14 6.69 -9.17
N LEU A 312 16.14 7.28 -10.36
CA LEU A 312 15.09 7.06 -11.37
C LEU A 312 14.99 5.59 -11.77
N TYR A 313 16.13 4.93 -11.98
CA TYR A 313 16.15 3.49 -12.23
C TYR A 313 15.54 2.70 -11.07
N GLY A 314 15.82 3.07 -9.83
CA GLY A 314 15.22 2.47 -8.64
C GLY A 314 13.68 2.58 -8.63
N LEU A 315 13.13 3.73 -9.03
CA LEU A 315 11.68 3.93 -9.15
C LEU A 315 11.06 3.05 -10.26
N VAL A 316 11.73 2.96 -11.42
CA VAL A 316 11.29 2.07 -12.51
C VAL A 316 11.32 0.61 -12.06
N ALA A 317 12.44 0.17 -11.45
CA ALA A 317 12.59 -1.19 -10.93
C ALA A 317 11.53 -1.51 -9.87
N LEU A 318 11.20 -0.56 -8.99
CA LEU A 318 10.15 -0.69 -7.99
C LEU A 318 8.76 -0.84 -8.62
N SER A 319 8.45 0.00 -9.61
CA SER A 319 7.17 -0.03 -10.32
C SER A 319 6.98 -1.33 -11.08
N ILE A 320 7.99 -1.81 -11.82
CA ILE A 320 7.96 -3.10 -12.50
C ILE A 320 7.78 -4.23 -11.48
N SER A 321 8.59 -4.23 -10.41
CA SER A 321 8.54 -5.26 -9.37
C SER A 321 7.15 -5.37 -8.75
N ALA A 322 6.49 -4.26 -8.46
CA ALA A 322 5.14 -4.26 -7.89
C ALA A 322 4.10 -4.87 -8.86
N GLN A 323 4.29 -4.70 -10.16
CA GLN A 323 3.33 -5.11 -11.19
C GLN A 323 3.40 -6.61 -11.53
N VAL A 324 4.54 -7.27 -11.36
CA VAL A 324 4.74 -8.68 -11.77
C VAL A 324 3.66 -9.62 -11.22
N LEU A 325 3.39 -9.57 -9.92
CA LEU A 325 2.35 -10.42 -9.31
C LEU A 325 0.98 -9.75 -9.23
N THR A 326 0.88 -8.44 -9.44
CA THR A 326 -0.43 -7.76 -9.35
C THR A 326 -1.18 -7.75 -10.67
N ILE A 327 -0.49 -7.71 -11.82
CA ILE A 327 -1.14 -7.70 -13.15
C ILE A 327 -2.06 -8.91 -13.37
N PRO A 328 -1.67 -10.17 -13.09
CA PRO A 328 -2.58 -11.31 -13.26
C PRO A 328 -3.87 -11.16 -12.46
N LEU A 329 -3.76 -10.67 -11.22
CA LEU A 329 -4.90 -10.45 -10.34
C LEU A 329 -5.79 -9.30 -10.83
N ILE A 330 -5.20 -8.22 -11.34
CA ILE A 330 -5.93 -7.08 -11.93
C ILE A 330 -6.70 -7.54 -13.17
N LEU A 331 -6.09 -8.30 -14.07
CA LEU A 331 -6.74 -8.82 -15.27
C LEU A 331 -7.89 -9.78 -14.94
N TYR A 332 -7.71 -10.62 -13.91
CA TYR A 332 -8.76 -11.54 -13.47
C TYR A 332 -9.97 -10.80 -12.88
N HIS A 333 -9.75 -9.80 -12.01
CA HIS A 333 -10.85 -9.10 -11.32
C HIS A 333 -11.48 -7.97 -12.15
N PHE A 334 -10.69 -7.24 -12.92
CA PHE A 334 -11.13 -6.03 -13.62
C PHE A 334 -11.19 -6.18 -15.13
N GLY A 335 -10.57 -7.22 -15.70
CA GLY A 335 -10.54 -7.46 -17.14
C GLY A 335 -9.84 -6.37 -17.95
N SER A 336 -9.08 -5.50 -17.29
CA SER A 336 -8.36 -4.42 -17.95
C SER A 336 -7.19 -3.93 -17.10
N THR A 337 -6.13 -3.47 -17.76
CA THR A 337 -4.98 -2.80 -17.11
C THR A 337 -4.52 -1.64 -17.99
N SER A 338 -3.84 -0.67 -17.43
CA SER A 338 -3.28 0.45 -18.19
C SER A 338 -1.83 0.17 -18.57
N LEU A 339 -1.50 0.36 -19.83
CA LEU A 339 -0.13 0.30 -20.33
C LEU A 339 0.71 1.50 -19.84
N TRP A 340 0.04 2.62 -19.55
CA TRP A 340 0.69 3.82 -19.01
C TRP A 340 1.07 3.68 -17.54
N ALA A 341 0.57 2.67 -16.82
CA ALA A 341 0.78 2.50 -15.38
C ALA A 341 2.26 2.54 -14.96
N LEU A 342 3.17 2.01 -15.79
CA LEU A 342 4.61 2.05 -15.50
C LEU A 342 5.16 3.49 -15.54
N TRP A 343 4.79 4.23 -16.57
CA TRP A 343 5.35 5.57 -16.83
C TRP A 343 4.65 6.65 -16.02
N SER A 344 3.32 6.59 -15.90
CA SER A 344 2.52 7.56 -15.15
C SER A 344 2.79 7.51 -13.66
N ASN A 345 3.09 6.33 -13.11
CA ASN A 345 3.37 6.16 -11.68
C ASN A 345 4.61 6.94 -11.22
N ILE A 346 5.63 7.07 -12.05
CA ILE A 346 6.87 7.75 -11.67
C ILE A 346 6.62 9.21 -11.28
N PRO A 347 6.11 10.09 -12.17
CA PRO A 347 5.83 11.48 -11.81
C PRO A 347 4.72 11.61 -10.77
N LEU A 348 3.65 10.78 -10.83
CA LEU A 348 2.54 10.89 -9.91
C LEU A 348 2.90 10.49 -8.48
N VAL A 349 3.77 9.50 -8.28
CA VAL A 349 4.28 9.12 -6.95
C VAL A 349 5.17 10.23 -6.37
N ILE A 350 6.03 10.86 -7.19
CA ILE A 350 6.89 11.97 -6.76
C ILE A 350 6.04 13.17 -6.34
N LEU A 351 5.07 13.56 -7.19
CA LEU A 351 4.18 14.69 -6.90
C LEU A 351 3.30 14.44 -5.68
N SER A 352 2.74 13.22 -5.53
CA SER A 352 1.99 12.82 -4.34
C SER A 352 2.87 12.82 -3.09
N GLY A 353 4.16 12.43 -3.25
CA GLY A 353 5.15 12.46 -2.19
C GLY A 353 5.41 13.86 -1.62
N ALA A 354 5.32 14.89 -2.46
CA ALA A 354 5.41 16.29 -2.06
C ALA A 354 4.06 16.82 -1.54
N LEU A 355 2.96 16.47 -2.20
CA LEU A 355 1.62 16.95 -1.86
C LEU A 355 1.18 16.53 -0.46
N ILE A 356 1.34 15.25 -0.10
CA ILE A 356 0.81 14.70 1.15
C ILE A 356 1.38 15.42 2.39
N PRO A 357 2.72 15.52 2.59
CA PRO A 357 3.26 16.24 3.74
C PRO A 357 2.86 17.70 3.75
N LEU A 358 2.88 18.37 2.59
CA LEU A 358 2.54 19.79 2.49
C LEU A 358 1.10 20.06 2.90
N VAL A 359 0.13 19.25 2.42
CA VAL A 359 -1.28 19.36 2.80
C VAL A 359 -1.45 19.09 4.29
N LEU A 360 -0.85 18.00 4.80
CA LEU A 360 -1.00 17.64 6.22
C LEU A 360 -0.42 18.71 7.14
N ILE A 361 0.77 19.25 6.84
CA ILE A 361 1.36 20.34 7.63
C ILE A 361 0.46 21.56 7.59
N THR A 362 0.04 21.98 6.40
CA THR A 362 -0.80 23.19 6.23
C THR A 362 -2.12 23.04 6.99
N VAL A 363 -2.82 21.92 6.81
CA VAL A 363 -4.15 21.72 7.38
C VAL A 363 -4.09 21.44 8.89
N LEU A 364 -3.05 20.79 9.41
CA LEU A 364 -2.95 20.45 10.83
C LEU A 364 -2.36 21.58 11.69
N PHE A 365 -1.35 22.26 11.19
CA PHE A 365 -0.50 23.12 12.01
C PHE A 365 -0.53 24.60 11.67
N ILE A 366 -0.88 24.97 10.43
CA ILE A 366 -0.85 26.38 10.02
C ILE A 366 -2.21 27.04 10.31
N PRO A 367 -2.27 28.09 11.14
CA PRO A 367 -3.51 28.84 11.35
C PRO A 367 -3.92 29.60 10.09
N SER A 368 -5.22 29.92 9.99
CA SER A 368 -5.75 30.71 8.87
C SER A 368 -5.08 32.09 8.83
N GLY A 369 -4.61 32.51 7.64
CA GLY A 369 -3.91 33.77 7.42
C GLY A 369 -3.10 33.75 6.13
N VAL A 370 -2.23 34.71 5.94
CA VAL A 370 -1.45 34.87 4.71
C VAL A 370 -0.61 33.62 4.39
N LEU A 371 0.07 33.04 5.38
CA LEU A 371 0.86 31.82 5.17
C LEU A 371 -0.03 30.65 4.76
N PHE A 372 -1.22 30.50 5.36
CA PHE A 372 -2.19 29.46 4.99
C PHE A 372 -2.61 29.60 3.53
N SER A 373 -2.93 30.81 3.08
CA SER A 373 -3.33 31.09 1.70
C SER A 373 -2.19 30.89 0.70
N THR A 374 -0.96 31.32 1.03
CA THR A 374 0.21 31.10 0.15
C THR A 374 0.54 29.61 -0.02
N LEU A 375 0.49 28.84 1.06
CA LEU A 375 0.65 27.39 0.97
C LEU A 375 -0.51 26.74 0.21
N GLY A 376 -1.73 27.26 0.33
CA GLY A 376 -2.89 26.86 -0.47
C GLY A 376 -2.66 27.03 -1.97
N ALA A 377 -2.07 28.15 -2.38
CA ALA A 377 -1.73 28.38 -3.77
C ALA A 377 -0.68 27.38 -4.30
N VAL A 378 0.33 27.06 -3.50
CA VAL A 378 1.33 26.02 -3.85
C VAL A 378 0.68 24.64 -3.96
N ILE A 379 -0.21 24.28 -3.03
CA ILE A 379 -0.96 23.03 -3.05
C ILE A 379 -1.84 22.95 -4.30
N ALA A 380 -2.57 24.01 -4.63
CA ALA A 380 -3.40 24.09 -5.84
C ALA A 380 -2.56 23.94 -7.11
N TRP A 381 -1.41 24.60 -7.17
CA TRP A 381 -0.46 24.44 -8.27
C TRP A 381 0.02 22.99 -8.43
N LEU A 382 0.41 22.33 -7.34
CA LEU A 382 0.78 20.90 -7.38
C LEU A 382 -0.36 20.01 -7.88
N CYS A 383 -1.60 20.26 -7.45
CA CYS A 383 -2.76 19.53 -7.94
C CYS A 383 -2.97 19.73 -9.44
N ASN A 384 -2.79 20.96 -9.94
CA ASN A 384 -2.88 21.25 -11.37
C ASN A 384 -1.79 20.53 -12.16
N VAL A 385 -0.54 20.52 -11.68
CA VAL A 385 0.55 19.75 -12.31
C VAL A 385 0.22 18.26 -12.35
N ILE A 386 -0.38 17.71 -11.30
CA ILE A 386 -0.85 16.31 -11.29
C ILE A 386 -1.89 16.08 -12.40
N LEU A 387 -2.86 16.97 -12.54
CA LEU A 387 -3.89 16.89 -13.58
C LEU A 387 -3.29 17.01 -14.98
N GLU A 388 -2.37 17.95 -15.21
CA GLU A 388 -1.67 18.11 -16.49
C GLU A 388 -0.87 16.87 -16.89
N VAL A 389 -0.16 16.26 -15.93
CA VAL A 389 0.56 15.00 -16.17
C VAL A 389 -0.43 13.90 -16.59
N ILE A 390 -1.56 13.77 -15.91
CA ILE A 390 -2.58 12.78 -16.25
C ILE A 390 -3.16 13.06 -17.64
N GLU A 391 -3.50 14.30 -17.93
CA GLU A 391 -4.07 14.70 -19.23
C GLU A 391 -3.10 14.47 -20.38
N SER A 392 -1.80 14.70 -20.18
CA SER A 392 -0.76 14.38 -21.16
C SER A 392 -0.76 12.90 -21.54
N PHE A 393 -0.88 11.99 -20.54
CA PHE A 393 -0.99 10.55 -20.83
C PHE A 393 -2.33 10.18 -21.49
N LEU A 394 -3.43 10.84 -21.15
CA LEU A 394 -4.73 10.61 -21.78
C LEU A 394 -4.74 11.02 -23.24
N GLN A 395 -4.08 12.13 -23.59
CA GLN A 395 -3.95 12.63 -24.97
C GLN A 395 -3.13 11.69 -25.86
N MET A 396 -2.16 10.95 -25.30
CA MET A 396 -1.40 9.94 -26.04
C MET A 396 -2.26 8.77 -26.53
N GLY A 397 -3.48 8.59 -25.98
CA GLY A 397 -4.42 7.53 -26.37
C GLY A 397 -3.93 6.11 -26.05
N GLY A 398 -4.72 5.11 -26.44
CA GLY A 398 -4.29 3.69 -26.46
C GLY A 398 -3.88 3.02 -25.14
N GLY A 399 -4.06 3.71 -23.99
CA GLY A 399 -3.50 3.27 -22.71
C GLY A 399 -4.18 2.08 -22.02
N MET A 400 -5.39 1.68 -22.44
CA MET A 400 -6.15 0.61 -21.77
C MET A 400 -6.10 -0.70 -22.55
N LEU A 401 -5.41 -1.69 -21.99
CA LEU A 401 -5.44 -3.07 -22.46
C LEU A 401 -6.62 -3.79 -21.80
N ARG A 402 -7.58 -4.28 -22.61
CA ARG A 402 -8.72 -5.06 -22.12
C ARG A 402 -8.49 -6.53 -22.43
N VAL A 403 -8.25 -7.32 -21.39
CA VAL A 403 -8.01 -8.76 -21.46
C VAL A 403 -8.69 -9.42 -20.28
N HIS A 404 -9.71 -10.21 -20.54
CA HIS A 404 -10.33 -11.07 -19.52
C HIS A 404 -9.61 -12.40 -19.44
N ILE A 405 -9.08 -12.72 -18.28
CA ILE A 405 -8.49 -14.03 -18.03
C ILE A 405 -9.37 -14.83 -17.06
N THR A 406 -9.43 -16.12 -17.27
CA THR A 406 -10.09 -17.07 -16.37
C THR A 406 -9.22 -17.33 -15.14
N LEU A 407 -9.79 -17.97 -14.12
CA LEU A 407 -9.00 -18.42 -12.96
C LEU A 407 -7.83 -19.33 -13.38
N GLY A 408 -8.07 -20.26 -14.32
CA GLY A 408 -7.02 -21.12 -14.87
C GLY A 408 -5.93 -20.32 -15.58
N GLY A 409 -6.29 -19.30 -16.38
CA GLY A 409 -5.34 -18.39 -17.01
C GLY A 409 -4.50 -17.60 -16.00
N MET A 410 -5.12 -17.11 -14.92
CA MET A 410 -4.40 -16.43 -13.84
C MET A 410 -3.40 -17.37 -13.16
N MET A 411 -3.80 -18.60 -12.85
CA MET A 411 -2.92 -19.61 -12.24
C MET A 411 -1.75 -19.99 -13.17
N ALA A 412 -2.02 -20.15 -14.48
CA ALA A 412 -0.97 -20.40 -15.48
C ALA A 412 0.05 -19.25 -15.53
N LEU A 413 -0.39 -18.00 -15.48
CA LEU A 413 0.51 -16.85 -15.41
C LEU A 413 1.37 -16.87 -14.14
N TYR A 414 0.82 -17.20 -12.99
CA TYR A 414 1.62 -17.33 -11.75
C TYR A 414 2.63 -18.46 -11.82
N LEU A 415 2.27 -19.61 -12.39
CA LEU A 415 3.20 -20.71 -12.61
C LEU A 415 4.34 -20.32 -13.56
N MET A 416 4.02 -19.60 -14.64
CA MET A 416 5.02 -19.07 -15.57
C MET A 416 5.97 -18.08 -14.86
N VAL A 417 5.45 -17.15 -14.07
CA VAL A 417 6.25 -16.20 -13.30
C VAL A 417 7.15 -16.94 -12.29
N ALA A 418 6.62 -17.95 -11.60
CA ALA A 418 7.40 -18.76 -10.66
C ALA A 418 8.53 -19.55 -11.37
N ALA A 419 8.25 -20.14 -12.53
CA ALA A 419 9.25 -20.84 -13.33
C ALA A 419 10.35 -19.91 -13.83
N LEU A 420 9.98 -18.72 -14.33
CA LEU A 420 10.95 -17.69 -14.74
C LEU A 420 11.80 -17.21 -13.57
N TYR A 421 11.18 -16.99 -12.41
CA TYR A 421 11.91 -16.60 -11.19
C TYR A 421 12.94 -17.65 -10.79
N GLN A 422 12.56 -18.93 -10.79
CA GLN A 422 13.47 -20.03 -10.49
C GLN A 422 14.60 -20.15 -11.53
N ALA A 423 14.28 -20.01 -12.81
CA ALA A 423 15.29 -20.01 -13.88
C ALA A 423 16.32 -18.89 -13.68
N VAL A 424 15.87 -17.66 -13.35
CA VAL A 424 16.76 -16.53 -13.07
C VAL A 424 17.65 -16.79 -11.86
N LEU A 425 17.10 -17.38 -10.78
CA LEU A 425 17.90 -17.72 -9.61
C LEU A 425 18.97 -18.77 -9.92
N ILE A 426 18.63 -19.82 -10.67
CA ILE A 426 19.59 -20.87 -11.09
C ILE A 426 20.71 -20.26 -11.95
N LEU A 427 20.35 -19.38 -12.89
CA LEU A 427 21.33 -18.69 -13.72
C LEU A 427 22.25 -17.78 -12.89
N HIS A 428 21.68 -17.06 -11.93
CA HIS A 428 22.46 -16.18 -11.04
C HIS A 428 23.44 -16.97 -10.17
N HIS A 429 23.01 -18.06 -9.57
CA HIS A 429 23.89 -18.96 -8.81
C HIS A 429 24.98 -19.59 -9.66
N ARG A 430 24.69 -19.91 -10.93
CA ARG A 430 25.75 -20.40 -11.85
C ARG A 430 26.77 -19.33 -12.16
N VAL A 431 26.32 -18.10 -12.42
CA VAL A 431 27.24 -16.96 -12.72
C VAL A 431 28.08 -16.62 -11.51
N ASP A 432 27.49 -16.53 -10.30
CA ASP A 432 28.25 -16.28 -9.07
C ASP A 432 29.25 -17.41 -8.77
N GLY A 433 28.88 -18.65 -9.05
CA GLY A 433 29.79 -19.81 -8.95
C GLY A 433 30.96 -19.74 -9.94
N TYR A 434 30.70 -19.33 -11.19
CA TYR A 434 31.75 -19.09 -12.19
C TYR A 434 32.66 -17.92 -11.79
N GLU A 435 32.13 -16.79 -11.34
CA GLU A 435 32.93 -15.65 -10.88
C GLU A 435 33.76 -15.99 -9.62
N ALA A 436 33.24 -16.81 -8.72
CA ALA A 436 33.98 -17.30 -7.55
C ALA A 436 35.15 -18.20 -7.97
N LEU A 437 34.95 -19.07 -8.96
CA LEU A 437 35.97 -19.96 -9.47
C LEU A 437 37.04 -19.24 -10.34
N TYR A 438 36.58 -18.45 -11.30
CA TYR A 438 37.51 -17.71 -12.22
C TYR A 438 38.11 -16.46 -11.60
N GLY A 439 37.38 -15.78 -10.68
CA GLY A 439 37.89 -14.63 -9.94
C GLY A 439 39.01 -15.00 -8.97
N SER A 440 38.96 -16.20 -8.39
CA SER A 440 40.04 -16.76 -7.57
C SER A 440 41.26 -17.10 -8.43
N GLU A 441 41.07 -17.69 -9.60
CA GLU A 441 42.16 -18.02 -10.56
C GLU A 441 42.83 -16.77 -11.13
N LYS A 442 42.08 -15.71 -11.41
CA LYS A 442 42.63 -14.42 -11.86
C LYS A 442 43.43 -13.72 -10.76
N ARG A 443 42.93 -13.73 -9.51
CA ARG A 443 43.67 -13.22 -8.34
C ARG A 443 44.93 -14.06 -8.06
N LEU A 444 44.85 -15.39 -8.21
CA LEU A 444 46.03 -16.25 -8.10
C LEU A 444 47.08 -15.94 -9.20
N LYS A 445 46.64 -15.76 -10.45
CA LYS A 445 47.54 -15.36 -11.55
C LYS A 445 48.09 -13.95 -11.39
N GLU A 446 47.39 -13.03 -10.77
CA GLU A 446 47.86 -11.70 -10.40
C GLU A 446 48.82 -11.71 -9.20
N SER A 447 48.62 -12.60 -8.23
CA SER A 447 49.51 -12.79 -7.08
C SER A 447 50.79 -13.54 -7.43
N ILE A 448 50.77 -14.37 -8.48
CA ILE A 448 51.96 -15.08 -9.02
C ILE A 448 52.76 -14.20 -10.01
N ARG A 449 52.24 -13.06 -10.46
CA ARG A 449 53.05 -12.05 -11.16
C ARG A 449 53.98 -11.42 -10.15
N VAL A 450 55.17 -12.05 -10.01
CA VAL A 450 56.32 -11.49 -9.30
C VAL A 450 56.56 -10.07 -9.81
N PRO A 451 56.60 -9.06 -8.94
CA PRO A 451 56.87 -7.70 -9.34
C PRO A 451 58.24 -7.68 -10.04
N ARG A 452 58.32 -7.18 -11.26
CA ARG A 452 59.55 -7.04 -12.05
C ARG A 452 60.68 -6.23 -11.36
N ASN A 453 60.43 -5.71 -10.17
CA ASN A 453 61.39 -4.97 -9.35
C ASN A 453 62.22 -5.83 -8.39
N PHE A 454 62.07 -7.18 -8.38
CA PHE A 454 62.86 -8.07 -7.52
C PHE A 454 64.12 -8.63 -8.23
N MET A 455 64.42 -8.24 -9.47
CA MET A 455 65.67 -8.58 -10.15
C MET A 455 66.49 -7.33 -10.43
N LYS A 456 66.85 -6.54 -9.41
CA LYS A 456 68.11 -5.80 -9.41
C LYS A 456 68.99 -6.48 -8.38
N PRO A 457 70.15 -7.04 -8.79
CA PRO A 457 71.13 -7.57 -7.85
C PRO A 457 71.72 -6.39 -7.06
N ALA A 458 71.38 -6.28 -5.81
CA ALA A 458 72.01 -5.39 -4.84
C ALA A 458 73.39 -5.97 -4.48
N TYR A 459 74.30 -5.98 -5.45
CA TYR A 459 75.65 -6.40 -5.24
C TYR A 459 76.57 -5.57 -6.14
N LEU A 460 76.67 -4.27 -5.85
CA LEU A 460 77.78 -3.45 -6.45
C LEU A 460 77.79 -1.99 -5.93
N ASP A 461 77.34 -1.69 -4.75
CA ASP A 461 77.55 -0.37 -4.13
C ASP A 461 77.81 -0.48 -2.59
N GLY A 462 78.96 -1.07 -2.26
CA GLY A 462 79.34 -1.28 -0.87
C GLY A 462 80.78 -1.52 -0.61
N LEU A 463 81.70 -0.85 -1.43
CA LEU A 463 83.07 -0.80 -1.13
C LEU A 463 83.54 0.66 -1.17
N THR A 464 83.18 1.40 -0.14
CA THR A 464 84.02 2.52 0.37
C THR A 464 83.40 3.05 1.67
N SER A 465 84.27 3.16 2.69
CA SER A 465 84.15 3.83 3.97
C SER A 465 83.45 3.09 5.13
N GLY A 466 84.39 2.70 5.97
CA GLY A 466 84.22 2.11 7.25
C GLY A 466 83.57 2.99 8.30
N SER A 467 83.01 2.29 9.28
CA SER A 467 83.15 2.48 10.73
C SER A 467 82.14 1.60 11.44
N GLN A 468 82.65 0.86 12.39
CA GLN A 468 81.93 -0.11 13.24
C GLN A 468 81.22 0.53 14.46
N PRO A 469 80.60 -0.27 15.32
CA PRO A 469 79.22 -0.20 15.80
C PRO A 469 79.10 0.40 17.23
N PRO A 470 78.04 0.30 18.01
CA PRO A 470 77.76 -0.88 18.83
C PRO A 470 76.31 -1.29 19.07
N LEU A 471 76.18 -2.57 19.49
CA LEU A 471 75.17 -3.26 20.21
C LEU A 471 74.47 -2.47 21.35
N SER A 472 73.19 -2.63 21.49
CA SER A 472 72.56 -2.90 22.80
C SER A 472 71.14 -3.51 22.66
N ILE A 473 71.02 -4.60 23.33
CA ILE A 473 69.88 -5.41 23.72
C ILE A 473 68.96 -4.59 24.64
N LYS A 474 67.69 -4.53 24.34
CA LYS A 474 66.62 -4.91 25.30
C LYS A 474 65.30 -5.11 24.56
#